data_0810bebb3e1f978a259b18ad551e76fd
#
_entry.id   0810bebb3e1f978a259b18ad551e76fd
#
_cell.length_a   1.000
_cell.length_b   1.000
_cell.length_c   1.000
_cell.angle_alpha   90.00
_cell.angle_beta   90.00
_cell.angle_gamma   90.00
#
_symmetry.space_group_name_H-M   'P 1'
#
loop_
_entity.id
_entity.type
_entity.pdbx_description
1 polymer ?
#
loop_
_entity_poly.entity_id
_entity_poly.type
_entity_poly.pdbx_seq_one_letter_code
_entity_poly.pdbx_strand_id
1 'polypeptide(L)'
;MSNVFAGKKIAKDTIEEDYVGSGGIFDTDIYQAKIKTAYIGKAQSSEARNVTLLLDINGRELRSQTWVSNKNGDVTYRDKQTGEIKNLPGYNTMNSVALLVAGKNLGDLDTEELVVKLYDFEAKKELPQAVTCFTQLHGEMINVAVQRQTVDKTKKNDSTGDYEPTGETRDQNEIVKFFAGEKLVTISEVAEFIKSLGEKFDDVVDSGHLLKAIRKVPEEAGIFASKWLERNKGQIYDKSTGKKAAEGITSALS
;
A
#
# COMPACT_ATOMS: atom_id res chain seq x y z
N MET A 1 39.66 -19.63 38.29
CA MET A 1 38.31 -20.14 38.03
C MET A 1 38.19 -20.48 36.55
N SER A 2 37.92 -21.74 36.21
CA SER A 2 37.75 -22.14 34.81
C SER A 2 36.38 -21.65 34.28
N ASN A 3 36.38 -21.14 33.06
CA ASN A 3 35.15 -20.72 32.39
C ASN A 3 34.19 -21.92 32.26
N VAL A 4 32.99 -21.80 32.84
CA VAL A 4 31.94 -22.86 32.87
C VAL A 4 31.50 -23.31 31.47
N PHE A 5 31.77 -22.47 30.43
CA PHE A 5 31.42 -22.73 29.02
C PHE A 5 32.62 -23.28 28.20
N ALA A 6 33.81 -23.42 28.82
CA ALA A 6 34.98 -23.95 28.12
C ALA A 6 34.73 -25.38 27.61
N GLY A 7 35.00 -25.66 26.33
CA GLY A 7 34.84 -26.95 25.70
C GLY A 7 33.42 -27.33 25.25
N LYS A 8 32.42 -26.45 25.39
CA LYS A 8 31.11 -26.67 24.77
C LYS A 8 31.17 -26.44 23.25
N LYS A 9 30.52 -27.33 22.49
CA LYS A 9 30.42 -27.17 21.03
C LYS A 9 29.57 -25.92 20.73
N ILE A 10 30.13 -25.04 19.94
CA ILE A 10 29.46 -23.85 19.42
C ILE A 10 28.88 -24.21 18.05
N ALA A 11 27.62 -23.80 17.77
CA ALA A 11 27.05 -23.90 16.43
C ALA A 11 27.81 -22.99 15.45
N LYS A 12 27.80 -23.32 14.14
CA LYS A 12 28.54 -22.55 13.13
C LYS A 12 28.09 -21.08 12.99
N ASP A 13 26.84 -20.80 13.30
CA ASP A 13 26.26 -19.43 13.28
C ASP A 13 26.16 -18.93 14.71
N THR A 14 27.21 -18.23 15.16
CA THR A 14 27.31 -17.70 16.54
C THR A 14 26.96 -16.21 16.63
N ILE A 15 26.59 -15.59 15.52
CA ILE A 15 26.11 -14.21 15.49
C ILE A 15 24.58 -14.25 15.55
N GLU A 16 24.05 -13.73 16.64
CA GLU A 16 22.60 -13.53 16.77
C GLU A 16 22.18 -12.42 15.80
N GLU A 17 21.23 -12.72 14.91
CA GLU A 17 20.68 -11.69 14.05
C GLU A 17 19.90 -10.69 14.90
N ASP A 18 20.18 -9.40 14.71
CA ASP A 18 19.44 -8.33 15.37
C ASP A 18 17.97 -8.38 14.95
N TYR A 19 17.12 -8.89 15.84
CA TYR A 19 15.71 -9.02 15.61
C TYR A 19 14.95 -7.81 16.18
N VAL A 20 14.60 -6.87 15.32
CA VAL A 20 13.67 -5.80 15.66
C VAL A 20 12.24 -6.31 15.52
N GLY A 21 11.75 -7.00 16.51
CA GLY A 21 10.40 -7.52 16.70
C GLY A 21 9.49 -7.65 15.47
N SER A 22 8.90 -8.80 15.22
CA SER A 22 7.97 -9.03 14.11
C SER A 22 6.67 -8.24 14.31
N GLY A 23 6.27 -7.48 13.28
CA GLY A 23 4.86 -7.20 13.04
C GLY A 23 4.18 -6.12 13.89
N GLY A 24 4.90 -5.14 14.42
CA GLY A 24 4.25 -3.99 15.05
C GLY A 24 3.62 -3.03 14.03
N ILE A 25 2.66 -2.22 14.47
CA ILE A 25 2.11 -1.11 13.68
C ILE A 25 3.20 -0.07 13.49
N PHE A 26 3.33 0.46 12.27
CA PHE A 26 4.20 1.61 11.97
C PHE A 26 3.56 2.87 12.51
N ASP A 27 4.37 3.75 13.07
CA ASP A 27 3.90 5.10 13.43
C ASP A 27 3.61 5.92 12.16
N THR A 28 2.85 6.99 12.31
CA THR A 28 2.58 7.90 11.19
C THR A 28 3.84 8.65 10.82
N ASP A 29 4.40 8.30 9.65
CA ASP A 29 5.63 8.89 9.10
C ASP A 29 5.76 8.57 7.60
N ILE A 30 6.81 9.06 6.96
CA ILE A 30 7.22 8.66 5.61
C ILE A 30 8.36 7.65 5.72
N TYR A 31 8.19 6.51 5.08
CA TYR A 31 9.16 5.42 5.09
C TYR A 31 9.64 5.10 3.68
N GLN A 32 10.93 4.79 3.56
CA GLN A 32 11.44 4.14 2.36
C GLN A 32 11.05 2.66 2.41
N ALA A 33 10.49 2.17 1.32
CA ALA A 33 10.02 0.80 1.19
C ALA A 33 10.56 0.16 -0.09
N LYS A 34 10.89 -1.12 -0.03
CA LYS A 34 11.16 -1.95 -1.20
C LYS A 34 9.90 -2.70 -1.60
N ILE A 35 9.51 -2.61 -2.86
CA ILE A 35 8.38 -3.39 -3.40
C ILE A 35 8.84 -4.84 -3.58
N LYS A 36 8.46 -5.73 -2.66
CA LYS A 36 8.76 -7.17 -2.78
C LYS A 36 7.96 -7.81 -3.90
N THR A 37 6.66 -7.47 -3.94
CA THR A 37 5.72 -8.02 -4.91
C THR A 37 4.62 -7.01 -5.18
N ALA A 38 4.22 -6.90 -6.45
CA ALA A 38 3.06 -6.14 -6.91
C ALA A 38 2.20 -7.07 -7.77
N TYR A 39 0.96 -7.36 -7.36
CA TYR A 39 0.11 -8.32 -8.07
C TYR A 39 -1.34 -7.87 -8.16
N ILE A 40 -2.04 -8.41 -9.16
CA ILE A 40 -3.45 -8.14 -9.42
C ILE A 40 -4.29 -9.18 -8.69
N GLY A 41 -5.20 -8.72 -7.84
CA GLY A 41 -6.25 -9.54 -7.25
C GLY A 41 -7.60 -9.28 -7.92
N LYS A 42 -8.52 -10.23 -7.80
CA LYS A 42 -9.90 -10.14 -8.29
C LYS A 42 -10.89 -10.38 -7.15
N ALA A 43 -11.99 -9.66 -7.16
CA ALA A 43 -13.10 -9.94 -6.24
C ALA A 43 -13.74 -11.29 -6.56
N GLN A 44 -14.19 -12.01 -5.53
CA GLN A 44 -14.85 -13.32 -5.72
C GLN A 44 -16.21 -13.22 -6.45
N SER A 45 -16.93 -12.12 -6.26
CA SER A 45 -18.32 -11.96 -6.73
C SER A 45 -18.50 -10.93 -7.85
N SER A 46 -17.42 -10.41 -8.43
CA SER A 46 -17.51 -9.39 -9.49
C SER A 46 -16.24 -9.32 -10.34
N GLU A 47 -16.24 -8.48 -11.38
CA GLU A 47 -15.05 -8.21 -12.19
C GLU A 47 -14.11 -7.14 -11.56
N ALA A 48 -14.42 -6.67 -10.35
CA ALA A 48 -13.56 -5.71 -9.66
C ALA A 48 -12.17 -6.28 -9.42
N ARG A 49 -11.15 -5.46 -9.70
CA ARG A 49 -9.73 -5.80 -9.54
C ARG A 49 -9.06 -4.85 -8.57
N ASN A 50 -8.15 -5.37 -7.82
CA ASN A 50 -7.24 -4.60 -6.97
C ASN A 50 -5.79 -4.83 -7.37
N VAL A 51 -4.93 -3.91 -6.99
CA VAL A 51 -3.48 -4.10 -6.98
C VAL A 51 -3.04 -4.20 -5.53
N THR A 52 -2.32 -5.25 -5.21
CA THR A 52 -1.73 -5.46 -3.88
C THR A 52 -0.23 -5.29 -3.98
N LEU A 53 0.31 -4.44 -3.13
CA LEU A 53 1.74 -4.25 -2.92
C LEU A 53 2.15 -4.93 -1.62
N LEU A 54 3.16 -5.78 -1.67
CA LEU A 54 3.88 -6.25 -0.49
C LEU A 54 5.17 -5.44 -0.40
N LEU A 55 5.26 -4.62 0.61
CA LEU A 55 6.35 -3.66 0.83
C LEU A 55 7.21 -4.13 1.99
N ASP A 56 8.52 -4.07 1.82
CA ASP A 56 9.49 -4.26 2.90
C ASP A 56 9.95 -2.89 3.39
N ILE A 57 9.74 -2.62 4.65
CA ILE A 57 10.22 -1.43 5.35
C ILE A 57 11.14 -1.88 6.48
N ASN A 58 12.44 -1.81 6.26
CA ASN A 58 13.46 -2.23 7.24
C ASN A 58 13.24 -3.67 7.77
N GLY A 59 13.00 -4.63 6.88
CA GLY A 59 12.77 -6.04 7.22
C GLY A 59 11.35 -6.36 7.73
N ARG A 60 10.46 -5.36 7.80
CA ARG A 60 9.06 -5.53 8.20
C ARG A 60 8.14 -5.40 6.99
N GLU A 61 7.23 -6.34 6.83
CA GLU A 61 6.29 -6.33 5.71
C GLU A 61 5.09 -5.42 6.00
N LEU A 62 4.76 -4.56 5.04
CA LEU A 62 3.51 -3.80 4.99
C LEU A 62 2.75 -4.17 3.71
N ARG A 63 1.53 -4.70 3.87
CA ARG A 63 0.64 -5.00 2.76
C ARG A 63 -0.29 -3.82 2.50
N SER A 64 -0.34 -3.37 1.24
CA SER A 64 -1.30 -2.37 0.77
C SER A 64 -2.12 -2.93 -0.37
N GLN A 65 -3.44 -2.87 -0.26
CA GLN A 65 -4.38 -3.32 -1.29
C GLN A 65 -5.27 -2.17 -1.73
N THR A 66 -5.27 -1.87 -3.02
CA THR A 66 -6.03 -0.75 -3.60
C THR A 66 -6.92 -1.25 -4.73
N TRP A 67 -8.23 -1.01 -4.64
CA TRP A 67 -9.17 -1.32 -5.70
C TRP A 67 -9.00 -0.35 -6.86
N VAL A 68 -8.66 -0.88 -8.03
CA VAL A 68 -8.37 -0.10 -9.25
C VAL A 68 -9.48 -0.15 -10.28
N SER A 69 -10.44 -1.07 -10.14
CA SER A 69 -11.62 -1.11 -11.00
C SER A 69 -12.91 -1.29 -10.20
N ASN A 70 -14.03 -0.95 -10.83
CA ASN A 70 -15.37 -1.13 -10.29
C ASN A 70 -15.86 -2.59 -10.47
N LYS A 71 -17.11 -2.87 -10.08
CA LYS A 71 -17.73 -4.21 -10.18
C LYS A 71 -17.82 -4.74 -11.61
N ASN A 72 -17.80 -3.86 -12.61
CA ASN A 72 -17.85 -4.23 -14.04
C ASN A 72 -16.45 -4.40 -14.64
N GLY A 73 -15.38 -4.09 -13.90
CA GLY A 73 -14.02 -4.09 -14.38
C GLY A 73 -13.54 -2.74 -14.95
N ASP A 74 -14.39 -1.70 -14.96
CA ASP A 74 -14.02 -0.39 -15.47
C ASP A 74 -13.08 0.32 -14.49
N VAL A 75 -12.06 0.99 -15.00
CA VAL A 75 -11.12 1.83 -14.24
C VAL A 75 -11.55 3.29 -14.15
N THR A 76 -12.66 3.63 -14.82
CA THR A 76 -13.23 4.98 -14.88
C THR A 76 -14.66 5.01 -14.36
N TYR A 77 -15.14 6.20 -14.06
CA TYR A 77 -16.54 6.48 -13.75
C TYR A 77 -16.95 7.81 -14.38
N ARG A 78 -18.26 7.96 -14.59
CA ARG A 78 -18.85 9.25 -15.01
C ARG A 78 -19.20 10.07 -13.77
N ASP A 79 -18.60 11.24 -13.65
CA ASP A 79 -18.94 12.20 -12.60
C ASP A 79 -20.39 12.65 -12.78
N LYS A 80 -21.21 12.51 -11.75
CA LYS A 80 -22.65 12.82 -11.80
C LYS A 80 -22.96 14.31 -11.89
N GLN A 81 -22.02 15.16 -11.44
CA GLN A 81 -22.20 16.61 -11.42
C GLN A 81 -21.74 17.25 -12.74
N THR A 82 -20.60 16.83 -13.25
CA THR A 82 -19.97 17.43 -14.45
C THR A 82 -20.25 16.64 -15.72
N GLY A 83 -20.64 15.36 -15.61
CA GLY A 83 -20.79 14.46 -16.75
C GLY A 83 -19.46 13.95 -17.33
N GLU A 84 -18.33 14.39 -16.81
CA GLU A 84 -16.98 14.01 -17.27
C GLU A 84 -16.66 12.56 -16.89
N ILE A 85 -15.84 11.93 -17.73
CA ILE A 85 -15.26 10.62 -17.42
C ILE A 85 -13.98 10.86 -16.61
N LYS A 86 -13.92 10.29 -15.41
CA LYS A 86 -12.77 10.39 -14.51
C LYS A 86 -12.27 9.00 -14.12
N ASN A 87 -10.98 8.87 -13.90
CA ASN A 87 -10.42 7.63 -13.36
C ASN A 87 -10.87 7.43 -11.91
N LEU A 88 -11.03 6.16 -11.54
CA LEU A 88 -11.24 5.81 -10.13
C LEU A 88 -10.04 6.26 -9.28
N PRO A 89 -10.27 6.75 -8.05
CA PRO A 89 -9.17 7.21 -7.17
C PRO A 89 -8.10 6.14 -6.95
N GLY A 90 -8.50 4.89 -6.75
CA GLY A 90 -7.55 3.80 -6.56
C GLY A 90 -6.72 3.50 -7.82
N TYR A 91 -7.30 3.64 -9.02
CA TYR A 91 -6.53 3.54 -10.26
C TYR A 91 -5.48 4.65 -10.34
N ASN A 92 -5.85 5.90 -10.05
CA ASN A 92 -4.91 7.02 -10.02
C ASN A 92 -3.77 6.80 -9.01
N THR A 93 -4.09 6.22 -7.84
CA THR A 93 -3.08 5.89 -6.81
C THR A 93 -2.07 4.88 -7.34
N MET A 94 -2.51 3.77 -7.93
CA MET A 94 -1.61 2.74 -8.46
C MET A 94 -0.91 3.20 -9.74
N ASN A 95 -1.55 4.00 -10.58
CA ASN A 95 -0.90 4.64 -11.73
C ASN A 95 0.23 5.57 -11.28
N SER A 96 0.05 6.30 -10.18
CA SER A 96 1.12 7.12 -9.59
C SER A 96 2.32 6.25 -9.15
N VAL A 97 2.10 5.08 -8.57
CA VAL A 97 3.18 4.13 -8.24
C VAL A 97 3.92 3.69 -9.51
N ALA A 98 3.19 3.28 -10.55
CA ALA A 98 3.77 2.86 -11.82
C ALA A 98 4.62 3.96 -12.48
N LEU A 99 4.11 5.18 -12.51
CA LEU A 99 4.81 6.36 -13.03
C LEU A 99 6.07 6.70 -12.22
N LEU A 100 5.99 6.70 -10.88
CA LEU A 100 7.11 7.04 -10.01
C LEU A 100 8.23 5.98 -10.02
N VAL A 101 7.89 4.71 -10.22
CA VAL A 101 8.81 3.57 -10.13
C VAL A 101 9.31 3.12 -11.49
N ALA A 102 8.40 2.91 -12.44
CA ALA A 102 8.72 2.38 -13.77
C ALA A 102 8.71 3.45 -14.88
N GLY A 103 8.22 4.65 -14.60
CA GLY A 103 8.12 5.74 -15.58
C GLY A 103 7.05 5.51 -16.66
N LYS A 104 6.13 4.58 -16.44
CA LYS A 104 5.06 4.17 -17.36
C LYS A 104 3.70 4.22 -16.66
N ASN A 105 2.62 4.34 -17.43
CA ASN A 105 1.28 4.16 -16.87
C ASN A 105 1.05 2.71 -16.41
N LEU A 106 0.18 2.52 -15.45
CA LEU A 106 -0.16 1.19 -14.93
C LEU A 106 -0.61 0.21 -16.02
N GLY A 107 -1.37 0.71 -17.00
CA GLY A 107 -1.85 -0.09 -18.13
C GLY A 107 -0.76 -0.50 -19.12
N ASP A 108 0.40 0.16 -19.11
CA ASP A 108 1.52 -0.07 -20.02
C ASP A 108 2.62 -0.94 -19.37
N LEU A 109 2.42 -1.39 -18.13
CA LEU A 109 3.33 -2.31 -17.46
C LEU A 109 3.12 -3.74 -17.97
N ASP A 110 4.24 -4.43 -18.19
CA ASP A 110 4.22 -5.86 -18.49
C ASP A 110 3.77 -6.66 -17.27
N THR A 111 3.00 -7.70 -17.52
CA THR A 111 2.52 -8.61 -16.47
C THR A 111 2.95 -10.04 -16.76
N GLU A 112 3.30 -10.77 -15.67
CA GLU A 112 3.65 -12.18 -15.73
C GLU A 112 2.90 -12.96 -14.66
N GLU A 113 2.54 -14.21 -14.94
CA GLU A 113 2.00 -15.11 -13.93
C GLU A 113 3.15 -15.70 -13.12
N LEU A 114 3.18 -15.40 -11.82
CA LEU A 114 4.20 -15.88 -10.90
C LEU A 114 3.56 -16.63 -9.73
N VAL A 115 4.26 -17.65 -9.23
CA VAL A 115 3.88 -18.34 -8.00
C VAL A 115 4.50 -17.60 -6.81
N VAL A 116 3.66 -16.97 -6.00
CA VAL A 116 4.08 -16.17 -4.84
C VAL A 116 3.52 -16.82 -3.57
N LYS A 117 4.29 -16.79 -2.48
CA LYS A 117 3.77 -17.17 -1.16
C LYS A 117 2.90 -16.05 -0.63
N LEU A 118 1.61 -16.28 -0.54
CA LEU A 118 0.63 -15.33 -0.01
C LEU A 118 -0.08 -15.94 1.19
N TYR A 119 -0.42 -15.09 2.17
CA TYR A 119 -1.16 -15.52 3.33
C TYR A 119 -2.58 -15.93 2.93
N ASP A 120 -2.92 -17.17 3.20
CA ASP A 120 -4.25 -17.75 3.01
C ASP A 120 -5.02 -17.66 4.34
N PHE A 121 -6.13 -16.93 4.34
CA PHE A 121 -6.91 -16.67 5.56
C PHE A 121 -7.69 -17.90 6.04
N GLU A 122 -8.03 -18.84 5.15
CA GLU A 122 -8.73 -20.09 5.49
C GLU A 122 -7.74 -21.09 6.09
N ALA A 123 -6.59 -21.25 5.43
CA ALA A 123 -5.53 -22.13 5.92
C ALA A 123 -4.70 -21.53 7.07
N LYS A 124 -4.85 -20.23 7.34
CA LYS A 124 -4.09 -19.44 8.35
C LYS A 124 -2.56 -19.60 8.22
N LYS A 125 -2.07 -19.71 7.00
CA LYS A 125 -0.64 -19.84 6.68
C LYS A 125 -0.34 -19.30 5.29
N GLU A 126 0.93 -19.07 5.01
CA GLU A 126 1.38 -18.74 3.65
C GLU A 126 1.31 -19.97 2.75
N LEU A 127 0.66 -19.83 1.60
CA LEU A 127 0.57 -20.85 0.56
C LEU A 127 1.07 -20.29 -0.77
N PRO A 128 1.72 -21.13 -1.61
CA PRO A 128 2.02 -20.76 -2.99
C PRO A 128 0.74 -20.53 -3.77
N GLN A 129 0.60 -19.34 -4.38
CA GLN A 129 -0.54 -18.97 -5.21
C GLN A 129 -0.03 -18.40 -6.53
N ALA A 130 -0.61 -18.83 -7.66
CA ALA A 130 -0.35 -18.26 -8.96
C ALA A 130 -1.12 -16.94 -9.07
N VAL A 131 -0.40 -15.84 -9.33
CA VAL A 131 -0.96 -14.49 -9.44
C VAL A 131 -0.31 -13.73 -10.58
N THR A 132 -1.06 -12.84 -11.20
CA THR A 132 -0.54 -11.94 -12.23
C THR A 132 0.20 -10.78 -11.57
N CYS A 133 1.49 -10.67 -11.82
CA CYS A 133 2.39 -9.70 -11.20
C CYS A 133 2.85 -8.63 -12.19
N PHE A 134 3.05 -7.41 -11.69
CA PHE A 134 3.76 -6.33 -12.38
C PHE A 134 5.25 -6.44 -12.07
N THR A 135 5.98 -7.25 -12.84
CA THR A 135 7.40 -7.59 -12.57
C THR A 135 8.32 -6.39 -12.60
N GLN A 136 8.00 -5.36 -13.38
CA GLN A 136 8.76 -4.11 -13.47
C GLN A 136 8.74 -3.29 -12.16
N LEU A 137 7.85 -3.59 -11.23
CA LEU A 137 7.80 -2.94 -9.92
C LEU A 137 8.57 -3.73 -8.85
N HIS A 138 8.89 -5.00 -9.11
CA HIS A 138 9.55 -5.85 -8.11
C HIS A 138 10.99 -5.44 -7.86
N GLY A 139 11.36 -5.35 -6.59
CA GLY A 139 12.71 -4.98 -6.17
C GLY A 139 12.98 -3.49 -6.13
N GLU A 140 12.08 -2.68 -6.70
CA GLU A 140 12.23 -1.23 -6.78
C GLU A 140 11.91 -0.54 -5.46
N MET A 141 12.52 0.64 -5.28
CA MET A 141 12.35 1.46 -4.08
C MET A 141 11.31 2.55 -4.31
N ILE A 142 10.46 2.76 -3.30
CA ILE A 142 9.47 3.84 -3.27
C ILE A 142 9.36 4.37 -1.84
N ASN A 143 9.01 5.65 -1.68
CA ASN A 143 8.69 6.18 -0.35
C ASN A 143 7.18 6.22 -0.15
N VAL A 144 6.74 5.89 1.05
CA VAL A 144 5.32 5.76 1.41
C VAL A 144 5.00 6.59 2.66
N ALA A 145 3.98 7.44 2.56
CA ALA A 145 3.39 8.05 3.75
C ALA A 145 2.42 7.06 4.39
N VAL A 146 2.75 6.61 5.57
CA VAL A 146 1.96 5.67 6.36
C VAL A 146 1.25 6.42 7.46
N GLN A 147 -0.06 6.19 7.61
CA GLN A 147 -0.84 6.63 8.77
C GLN A 147 -1.14 5.45 9.69
N ARG A 148 -0.93 5.65 10.99
CA ARG A 148 -1.45 4.78 12.02
C ARG A 148 -2.89 5.18 12.32
N GLN A 149 -3.80 4.24 12.22
CA GLN A 149 -5.23 4.47 12.39
C GLN A 149 -5.80 3.49 13.39
N THR A 150 -6.69 3.97 14.24
CA THR A 150 -7.55 3.14 15.07
C THR A 150 -8.89 2.96 14.36
N VAL A 151 -9.31 1.73 14.11
CA VAL A 151 -10.53 1.37 13.38
C VAL A 151 -11.36 0.36 14.17
N ASP A 152 -12.64 0.25 13.87
CA ASP A 152 -13.48 -0.78 14.47
C ASP A 152 -13.01 -2.18 14.05
N LYS A 153 -12.98 -3.12 15.01
CA LYS A 153 -12.97 -4.53 14.68
C LYS A 153 -14.35 -4.92 14.15
N THR A 154 -14.37 -5.64 13.05
CA THR A 154 -15.61 -6.11 12.45
C THR A 154 -15.68 -7.64 12.50
N LYS A 155 -16.89 -8.17 12.62
CA LYS A 155 -17.23 -9.60 12.49
C LYS A 155 -18.24 -9.75 11.37
N LYS A 156 -18.09 -10.80 10.56
CA LYS A 156 -19.08 -11.14 9.54
C LYS A 156 -20.36 -11.64 10.21
N ASN A 157 -21.49 -11.06 9.83
CA ASN A 157 -22.79 -11.53 10.23
C ASN A 157 -23.17 -12.71 9.30
N ASP A 158 -23.33 -13.89 9.87
CA ASP A 158 -23.58 -15.11 9.12
C ASP A 158 -24.96 -15.10 8.41
N SER A 159 -25.91 -14.27 8.89
CA SER A 159 -27.26 -14.18 8.34
C SER A 159 -27.35 -13.21 7.15
N THR A 160 -26.64 -12.08 7.20
CA THR A 160 -26.67 -11.04 6.16
C THR A 160 -25.45 -11.10 5.23
N GLY A 161 -24.35 -11.69 5.69
CA GLY A 161 -23.05 -11.67 5.01
C GLY A 161 -22.28 -10.36 5.15
N ASP A 162 -22.86 -9.36 5.82
CA ASP A 162 -22.23 -8.05 6.04
C ASP A 162 -21.26 -8.08 7.22
N TYR A 163 -20.30 -7.12 7.22
CA TYR A 163 -19.38 -6.96 8.33
C TYR A 163 -19.90 -5.88 9.29
N GLU A 164 -20.12 -6.26 10.54
CA GLU A 164 -20.64 -5.41 11.60
C GLU A 164 -19.55 -5.13 12.66
N PRO A 165 -19.50 -3.90 13.22
CA PRO A 165 -18.57 -3.57 14.29
C PRO A 165 -18.82 -4.44 15.53
N THR A 166 -17.76 -4.93 16.17
CA THR A 166 -17.85 -5.73 17.40
C THR A 166 -17.94 -4.86 18.67
N GLY A 167 -17.72 -3.56 18.54
CA GLY A 167 -17.55 -2.63 19.68
C GLY A 167 -16.12 -2.56 20.22
N GLU A 168 -15.21 -3.34 19.66
CA GLU A 168 -13.78 -3.25 19.93
C GLU A 168 -13.07 -2.53 18.78
N THR A 169 -11.91 -1.96 19.07
CA THR A 169 -11.04 -1.31 18.08
C THR A 169 -9.74 -2.06 17.88
N ARG A 170 -9.05 -1.77 16.79
CA ARG A 170 -7.70 -2.21 16.50
C ARG A 170 -6.92 -1.12 15.78
N ASP A 171 -5.62 -1.12 15.95
CA ASP A 171 -4.74 -0.28 15.14
C ASP A 171 -4.43 -0.99 13.81
N GLN A 172 -4.31 -0.18 12.77
CA GLN A 172 -3.84 -0.61 11.45
C GLN A 172 -3.03 0.49 10.79
N ASN A 173 -2.28 0.13 9.75
CA ASN A 173 -1.60 1.10 8.90
C ASN A 173 -2.36 1.29 7.59
N GLU A 174 -2.40 2.52 7.10
CA GLU A 174 -2.88 2.87 5.77
C GLU A 174 -1.79 3.68 5.05
N ILE A 175 -1.50 3.32 3.79
CA ILE A 175 -0.64 4.13 2.93
C ILE A 175 -1.51 5.18 2.25
N VAL A 176 -1.20 6.45 2.51
CA VAL A 176 -2.00 7.57 2.00
C VAL A 176 -1.36 8.29 0.82
N LYS A 177 -0.04 8.12 0.62
CA LYS A 177 0.66 8.75 -0.50
C LYS A 177 1.96 8.01 -0.83
N PHE A 178 2.37 8.12 -2.10
CA PHE A 178 3.61 7.59 -2.63
C PHE A 178 4.49 8.72 -3.16
N PHE A 179 5.82 8.55 -3.02
CA PHE A 179 6.82 9.54 -3.44
C PHE A 179 8.00 8.84 -4.10
N ALA A 180 8.67 9.55 -5.01
CA ALA A 180 9.91 9.09 -5.63
C ALA A 180 11.13 9.75 -5.02
N GLY A 181 12.23 8.99 -5.03
CA GLY A 181 13.58 9.47 -4.73
C GLY A 181 13.77 10.03 -3.32
N GLU A 182 14.98 10.52 -3.07
CA GLU A 182 15.35 11.14 -1.78
C GLU A 182 14.63 12.47 -1.53
N LYS A 183 14.24 13.15 -2.60
CA LYS A 183 13.51 14.43 -2.54
C LYS A 183 12.04 14.29 -2.19
N LEU A 184 11.53 13.08 -2.07
CA LEU A 184 10.15 12.76 -1.70
C LEU A 184 9.11 13.49 -2.57
N VAL A 185 9.32 13.49 -3.89
CA VAL A 185 8.41 14.16 -4.82
C VAL A 185 7.21 13.29 -5.18
N THR A 186 6.03 13.90 -5.24
CA THR A 186 4.82 13.28 -5.76
C THR A 186 4.76 13.37 -7.28
N ILE A 187 3.94 12.53 -7.92
CA ILE A 187 3.76 12.61 -9.37
C ILE A 187 3.16 13.95 -9.82
N SER A 188 2.36 14.60 -8.98
CA SER A 188 1.79 15.92 -9.27
C SER A 188 2.88 17.00 -9.28
N GLU A 189 3.81 16.97 -8.33
CA GLU A 189 4.94 17.91 -8.29
C GLU A 189 5.88 17.69 -9.48
N VAL A 190 6.08 16.43 -9.90
CA VAL A 190 6.82 16.11 -11.14
C VAL A 190 6.12 16.69 -12.38
N ALA A 191 4.80 16.56 -12.46
CA ALA A 191 4.02 17.11 -13.57
C ALA A 191 4.09 18.63 -13.63
N GLU A 192 4.02 19.32 -12.48
CA GLU A 192 4.19 20.77 -12.40
C GLU A 192 5.60 21.21 -12.81
N PHE A 193 6.62 20.46 -12.41
CA PHE A 193 7.99 20.73 -12.84
C PHE A 193 8.16 20.57 -14.35
N ILE A 194 7.68 19.47 -14.96
CA ILE A 194 7.71 19.26 -16.42
C ILE A 194 7.00 20.41 -17.13
N LYS A 195 5.82 20.82 -16.65
CA LYS A 195 5.07 21.96 -17.20
C LYS A 195 5.86 23.27 -17.11
N SER A 196 6.61 23.48 -16.03
CA SER A 196 7.47 24.68 -15.88
C SER A 196 8.59 24.76 -16.92
N LEU A 197 9.00 23.62 -17.48
CA LEU A 197 9.96 23.55 -18.58
C LEU A 197 9.33 23.74 -19.96
N GLY A 198 8.01 23.96 -20.03
CA GLY A 198 7.26 24.09 -21.29
C GLY A 198 6.94 22.76 -21.97
N GLU A 199 7.15 21.65 -21.28
CA GLU A 199 6.87 20.30 -21.78
C GLU A 199 5.50 19.80 -21.30
N LYS A 200 4.90 18.87 -22.06
CA LYS A 200 3.67 18.19 -21.63
C LYS A 200 4.03 16.90 -20.90
N PHE A 201 3.35 16.65 -19.81
CA PHE A 201 3.58 15.48 -18.97
C PHE A 201 3.43 14.16 -19.76
N ASP A 202 2.36 14.02 -20.54
CA ASP A 202 2.08 12.82 -21.32
C ASP A 202 3.18 12.56 -22.36
N ASP A 203 3.67 13.61 -23.05
CA ASP A 203 4.76 13.48 -24.04
C ASP A 203 6.06 12.96 -23.37
N VAL A 204 6.34 13.37 -22.14
CA VAL A 204 7.51 12.91 -21.37
C VAL A 204 7.34 11.46 -20.91
N VAL A 205 6.12 11.05 -20.54
CA VAL A 205 5.78 9.65 -20.22
C VAL A 205 5.93 8.77 -21.46
N ASP A 206 5.29 9.14 -22.56
CA ASP A 206 5.26 8.37 -23.81
C ASP A 206 6.66 8.22 -24.44
N SER A 207 7.52 9.21 -24.27
CA SER A 207 8.93 9.14 -24.71
C SER A 207 9.82 8.30 -23.78
N GLY A 208 9.32 7.81 -22.65
CA GLY A 208 10.10 7.05 -21.66
C GLY A 208 11.10 7.89 -20.84
N HIS A 209 10.94 9.21 -20.83
CA HIS A 209 11.88 10.11 -20.14
C HIS A 209 11.45 10.51 -18.71
N LEU A 210 10.33 9.99 -18.21
CA LEU A 210 9.78 10.41 -16.91
C LEU A 210 10.73 10.18 -15.75
N LEU A 211 11.39 9.02 -15.64
CA LEU A 211 12.35 8.75 -14.56
C LEU A 211 13.56 9.69 -14.60
N LYS A 212 13.97 10.12 -15.80
CA LYS A 212 15.01 11.14 -15.96
C LYS A 212 14.52 12.52 -15.50
N ALA A 213 13.28 12.86 -15.79
CA ALA A 213 12.64 14.11 -15.33
C ALA A 213 12.51 14.13 -13.81
N ILE A 214 12.06 13.03 -13.18
CA ILE A 214 11.96 12.88 -11.72
C ILE A 214 13.29 13.20 -11.03
N ARG A 215 14.40 12.68 -11.54
CA ARG A 215 15.75 12.93 -10.98
C ARG A 215 16.17 14.39 -11.07
N LYS A 216 15.65 15.15 -12.04
CA LYS A 216 15.96 16.57 -12.27
C LYS A 216 15.08 17.53 -11.47
N VAL A 217 13.99 17.05 -10.86
CA VAL A 217 13.13 17.88 -10.02
C VAL A 217 14.00 18.54 -8.95
N PRO A 218 13.94 19.88 -8.76
CA PRO A 218 14.73 20.57 -7.75
C PRO A 218 14.28 20.16 -6.34
N GLU A 219 15.18 20.32 -5.36
CA GLU A 219 14.94 19.88 -3.98
C GLU A 219 13.76 20.64 -3.34
N GLU A 220 13.59 21.89 -3.74
CA GLU A 220 12.54 22.78 -3.26
C GLU A 220 11.14 22.39 -3.77
N ALA A 221 11.04 21.49 -4.74
CA ALA A 221 9.76 21.06 -5.30
C ALA A 221 9.04 20.00 -4.46
N GLY A 222 9.74 19.27 -3.58
CA GLY A 222 9.17 18.26 -2.66
C GLY A 222 8.42 18.87 -1.48
N ILE A 223 7.56 19.86 -1.74
CA ILE A 223 6.86 20.63 -0.69
C ILE A 223 5.77 19.80 0.00
N PHE A 224 5.12 18.89 -0.75
CA PHE A 224 4.02 18.11 -0.21
C PHE A 224 4.47 17.20 0.96
N ALA A 225 5.60 16.51 0.81
CA ALA A 225 6.12 15.61 1.85
C ALA A 225 6.43 16.36 3.15
N SER A 226 7.10 17.51 3.06
CA SER A 226 7.43 18.35 4.22
C SER A 226 6.17 18.84 4.95
N LYS A 227 5.19 19.37 4.21
CA LYS A 227 3.90 19.80 4.77
C LYS A 227 3.11 18.64 5.35
N TRP A 228 3.19 17.47 4.72
CA TRP A 228 2.51 16.30 5.22
C TRP A 228 3.11 15.83 6.55
N LEU A 229 4.45 15.76 6.65
CA LEU A 229 5.16 15.41 7.88
C LEU A 229 4.86 16.39 9.01
N GLU A 230 4.92 17.69 8.73
CA GLU A 230 4.60 18.74 9.72
C GLU A 230 3.22 18.53 10.37
N ARG A 231 2.23 18.12 9.56
CA ARG A 231 0.85 17.96 10.02
C ARG A 231 0.54 16.61 10.64
N ASN A 232 1.24 15.56 10.22
CA ASN A 232 0.78 14.19 10.44
C ASN A 232 1.75 13.34 11.27
N LYS A 233 3.06 13.64 11.26
CA LYS A 233 4.07 12.79 11.88
C LYS A 233 3.75 12.50 13.34
N GLY A 234 3.76 11.21 13.71
CA GLY A 234 3.48 10.72 15.06
C GLY A 234 2.01 10.74 15.48
N GLN A 235 1.07 11.23 14.62
CA GLN A 235 -0.35 11.26 14.96
C GLN A 235 -1.00 9.87 14.77
N ILE A 236 -1.99 9.59 15.63
CA ILE A 236 -2.87 8.42 15.50
C ILE A 236 -4.25 8.93 15.10
N TYR A 237 -4.78 8.40 14.00
CA TYR A 237 -6.08 8.80 13.45
C TYR A 237 -7.17 7.87 13.94
N ASP A 238 -8.07 8.38 14.78
CA ASP A 238 -9.24 7.61 15.18
C ASP A 238 -10.32 7.67 14.09
N LYS A 239 -10.52 6.54 13.43
CA LYS A 239 -11.57 6.31 12.43
C LYS A 239 -12.64 5.34 12.94
N SER A 240 -12.63 5.02 14.22
CA SER A 240 -13.66 4.18 14.81
C SER A 240 -15.00 4.90 14.80
N THR A 241 -16.08 4.15 14.57
CA THR A 241 -17.44 4.72 14.52
C THR A 241 -18.05 4.84 15.92
N GLY A 242 -17.44 4.23 16.94
CA GLY A 242 -17.98 4.11 18.28
C GLY A 242 -19.26 3.27 18.37
N LYS A 243 -19.67 2.64 17.27
CA LYS A 243 -20.86 1.79 17.23
C LYS A 243 -20.54 0.45 17.88
N LYS A 244 -21.30 0.09 18.92
CA LYS A 244 -21.38 -1.30 19.39
C LYS A 244 -22.24 -2.12 18.43
N ALA A 245 -21.94 -3.42 18.29
CA ALA A 245 -22.84 -4.35 17.63
C ALA A 245 -24.23 -4.19 18.27
N ALA A 246 -25.28 -4.14 17.46
CA ALA A 246 -26.65 -4.15 17.98
C ALA A 246 -26.77 -5.41 18.84
N GLU A 247 -26.95 -5.24 20.16
CA GLU A 247 -27.28 -6.35 21.05
C GLU A 247 -28.58 -6.95 20.49
N GLY A 248 -28.51 -8.24 20.11
CA GLY A 248 -29.65 -8.95 19.60
C GLY A 248 -30.79 -8.79 20.62
N ILE A 249 -31.89 -8.19 20.17
CA ILE A 249 -33.13 -8.13 20.92
C ILE A 249 -33.59 -9.58 21.08
N THR A 250 -33.16 -10.21 22.16
CA THR A 250 -33.81 -11.42 22.65
C THR A 250 -35.19 -10.98 23.12
N SER A 251 -36.18 -11.08 22.22
CA SER A 251 -37.58 -10.97 22.61
C SER A 251 -37.88 -12.08 23.60
N ALA A 252 -37.83 -11.74 24.87
CA ALA A 252 -38.52 -12.51 25.89
C ALA A 252 -40.00 -12.32 25.68
N LEU A 253 -40.61 -13.23 24.92
CA LEU A 253 -42.03 -13.51 24.97
C LEU A 253 -42.18 -14.66 25.96
N SER A 254 -42.49 -14.32 27.17
CA SER A 254 -43.21 -15.16 28.12
C SER A 254 -44.69 -14.76 28.15
#